data_85d0ec5e8070ff65b3f219fd15429988
#
_entry.id   85d0ec5e8070ff65b3f219fd15429988
#
_cell.length_a   1.000
_cell.length_b   1.000
_cell.length_c   1.000
_cell.angle_alpha   90.00
_cell.angle_beta   90.00
_cell.angle_gamma   90.00
#
_symmetry.space_group_name_H-M   'P 1'
#
loop_
_entity.id
_entity.type
_entity.pdbx_description
1 polymer ?
#
loop_
_entity_poly.entity_id
_entity_poly.type
_entity_poly.pdbx_seq_one_letter_code
_entity_poly.pdbx_strand_id
1 'polypeptide(L)'
;AIFIIIMLIFKSISLPIILVAVIEFAIMVNMAIPFYQGTSLPFVASIVIGAIQLGATVDYAILMTTRYQKERQRGRDKMEAISIAHKTSMPSIISSGLSFFAATFGVACYSQVEMIGSICTLLARGAIISMVVVILILPAMFMIFDKVICKTSIGFLGGKK
;
A
#
# COMPACT_ATOMS: atom_id res chain seq x y z
N ALA A 1 1.52 8.86 -12.86
CA ALA A 1 1.67 9.89 -11.81
C ALA A 1 2.35 9.31 -10.56
N ILE A 2 1.79 8.28 -9.89
CA ILE A 2 2.27 7.71 -8.61
C ILE A 2 3.72 7.24 -8.69
N PHE A 3 4.11 6.51 -9.74
CA PHE A 3 5.48 6.05 -9.95
C PHE A 3 6.51 7.20 -9.94
N ILE A 4 6.19 8.30 -10.61
CA ILE A 4 7.05 9.49 -10.69
C ILE A 4 7.17 10.15 -9.31
N ILE A 5 6.06 10.27 -8.57
CA ILE A 5 6.04 10.86 -7.24
C ILE A 5 6.90 10.04 -6.26
N ILE A 6 6.74 8.72 -6.24
CA ILE A 6 7.53 7.84 -5.37
C ILE A 6 9.02 7.91 -5.77
N MET A 7 9.33 7.94 -7.06
CA MET A 7 10.70 8.06 -7.56
C MET A 7 11.36 9.37 -7.12
N LEU A 8 10.63 10.49 -7.14
CA LEU A 8 11.13 11.78 -6.67
C LEU A 8 11.34 11.81 -5.15
N ILE A 9 10.40 11.24 -4.37
CA ILE A 9 10.48 11.21 -2.89
C ILE A 9 11.70 10.39 -2.43
N PHE A 10 11.89 9.20 -3.00
CA PHE A 10 12.93 8.27 -2.54
C PHE A 10 14.24 8.35 -3.32
N LYS A 11 14.28 9.12 -4.41
CA LYS A 11 15.45 9.23 -5.31
C LYS A 11 16.00 7.83 -5.70
N SER A 12 15.11 6.90 -5.96
CA SER A 12 15.39 5.50 -6.24
C SER A 12 14.46 5.01 -7.35
N ILE A 13 14.95 4.16 -8.23
CA ILE A 13 14.13 3.52 -9.28
C ILE A 13 13.53 2.20 -8.78
N SER A 14 14.24 1.49 -7.90
CA SER A 14 13.79 0.18 -7.40
C SER A 14 12.60 0.27 -6.44
N LEU A 15 12.57 1.28 -5.56
CA LEU A 15 11.50 1.44 -4.59
C LEU A 15 10.12 1.64 -5.25
N PRO A 16 9.95 2.53 -6.24
CA PRO A 16 8.68 2.66 -6.95
C PRO A 16 8.18 1.36 -7.57
N ILE A 17 9.08 0.57 -8.17
CA ILE A 17 8.72 -0.71 -8.80
C ILE A 17 8.16 -1.67 -7.75
N ILE A 18 8.85 -1.83 -6.62
CA ILE A 18 8.43 -2.73 -5.54
C ILE A 18 7.10 -2.27 -4.93
N LEU A 19 6.98 -0.97 -4.65
CA LEU A 19 5.77 -0.42 -4.03
C LEU A 19 4.56 -0.55 -4.96
N VAL A 20 4.70 -0.19 -6.23
CA VAL A 20 3.61 -0.33 -7.21
C VAL A 20 3.23 -1.80 -7.39
N ALA A 21 4.19 -2.73 -7.45
CA ALA A 21 3.90 -4.15 -7.56
C ALA A 21 3.08 -4.68 -6.36
N VAL A 22 3.42 -4.28 -5.14
CA VAL A 22 2.67 -4.66 -3.93
C VAL A 22 1.26 -4.07 -3.94
N ILE A 23 1.10 -2.83 -4.39
CA ILE A 23 -0.19 -2.15 -4.47
C ILE A 23 -1.07 -2.80 -5.54
N GLU A 24 -0.54 -3.05 -6.74
CA GLU A 24 -1.26 -3.72 -7.82
C GLU A 24 -1.69 -5.14 -7.40
N PHE A 25 -0.83 -5.85 -6.68
CA PHE A 25 -1.18 -7.16 -6.12
C PHE A 25 -2.40 -7.06 -5.18
N ALA A 26 -2.45 -6.06 -4.30
CA ALA A 26 -3.60 -5.85 -3.41
C ALA A 26 -4.89 -5.55 -4.20
N ILE A 27 -4.80 -4.75 -5.27
CA ILE A 27 -5.93 -4.43 -6.14
C ILE A 27 -6.40 -5.68 -6.87
N MET A 28 -5.49 -6.49 -7.42
CA MET A 28 -5.83 -7.73 -8.11
C MET A 28 -6.53 -8.72 -7.19
N VAL A 29 -6.07 -8.89 -5.95
CA VAL A 29 -6.72 -9.73 -4.95
C VAL A 29 -8.14 -9.24 -4.67
N ASN A 30 -8.34 -7.94 -4.50
CA ASN A 30 -9.66 -7.36 -4.27
C ASN A 30 -10.60 -7.57 -5.47
N MET A 31 -10.11 -7.42 -6.69
CA MET A 31 -10.89 -7.58 -7.91
C MET A 31 -11.18 -9.04 -8.26
N ALA A 32 -10.36 -9.98 -7.81
CA ALA A 32 -10.58 -11.40 -8.02
C ALA A 32 -11.82 -11.92 -7.28
N ILE A 33 -12.16 -11.36 -6.12
CA ILE A 33 -13.26 -11.85 -5.29
C ILE A 33 -14.63 -11.75 -5.99
N PRO A 34 -15.05 -10.61 -6.59
CA PRO A 34 -16.30 -10.52 -7.34
C PRO A 34 -16.36 -11.50 -8.52
N PHE A 35 -15.22 -11.75 -9.17
CA PHE A 35 -15.13 -12.72 -10.27
C PHE A 35 -15.51 -14.12 -9.79
N TYR A 36 -15.01 -14.56 -8.64
CA TYR A 36 -15.37 -15.85 -8.03
C TYR A 36 -16.82 -15.89 -7.54
N GLN A 37 -17.39 -14.75 -7.16
CA GLN A 37 -18.80 -14.66 -6.73
C GLN A 37 -19.79 -14.57 -7.89
N GLY A 38 -19.33 -14.50 -9.14
CA GLY A 38 -20.18 -14.38 -10.32
C GLY A 38 -20.97 -13.06 -10.38
N THR A 39 -20.54 -12.03 -9.62
CA THR A 39 -21.19 -10.72 -9.64
C THR A 39 -20.64 -9.87 -10.78
N SER A 40 -21.54 -9.42 -11.67
CA SER A 40 -21.18 -8.49 -12.73
C SER A 40 -20.94 -7.09 -12.15
N LEU A 41 -19.69 -6.62 -12.22
CA LEU A 41 -19.37 -5.25 -11.83
C LEU A 41 -19.59 -4.30 -13.02
N PRO A 42 -20.22 -3.13 -12.80
CA PRO A 42 -20.21 -2.08 -13.79
C PRO A 42 -18.79 -1.70 -14.19
N PHE A 43 -18.54 -1.48 -15.46
CA PHE A 43 -17.20 -1.12 -15.97
C PHE A 43 -16.59 0.09 -15.24
N VAL A 44 -17.41 1.11 -14.96
CA VAL A 44 -17.01 2.32 -14.22
C VAL A 44 -16.56 1.98 -12.80
N ALA A 45 -17.20 1.02 -12.12
CA ALA A 45 -16.86 0.61 -10.76
C ALA A 45 -15.41 0.08 -10.68
N SER A 46 -14.99 -0.74 -11.62
CA SER A 46 -13.64 -1.29 -11.66
C SER A 46 -12.56 -0.22 -11.75
N ILE A 47 -12.77 0.81 -12.59
CA ILE A 47 -11.83 1.92 -12.75
C ILE A 47 -11.78 2.77 -11.48
N VAL A 48 -12.94 3.11 -10.92
CA VAL A 48 -13.05 3.95 -9.71
C VAL A 48 -12.41 3.25 -8.52
N ILE A 49 -12.69 1.95 -8.32
CA ILE A 49 -12.13 1.16 -7.23
C ILE A 49 -10.61 1.07 -7.36
N GLY A 50 -10.10 0.76 -8.55
CA GLY A 50 -8.65 0.69 -8.80
C GLY A 50 -7.96 2.02 -8.48
N ALA A 51 -8.50 3.14 -8.93
CA ALA A 51 -7.92 4.46 -8.71
C ALA A 51 -7.94 4.88 -7.22
N ILE A 52 -9.05 4.68 -6.52
CA ILE A 52 -9.19 5.05 -5.10
C ILE A 52 -8.34 4.13 -4.22
N GLN A 53 -8.40 2.83 -4.46
CA GLN A 53 -7.61 1.85 -3.70
C GLN A 53 -6.10 2.07 -3.91
N LEU A 54 -5.68 2.37 -5.13
CA LEU A 54 -4.31 2.73 -5.44
C LEU A 54 -3.86 3.94 -4.60
N GLY A 55 -4.64 5.02 -4.57
CA GLY A 55 -4.34 6.22 -3.79
C GLY A 55 -4.21 5.94 -2.30
N ALA A 56 -5.18 5.26 -1.71
CA ALA A 56 -5.18 4.95 -0.28
C ALA A 56 -4.03 4.00 0.12
N THR A 57 -3.68 3.03 -0.72
CA THR A 57 -2.63 2.05 -0.42
C THR A 57 -1.23 2.65 -0.53
N VAL A 58 -1.03 3.61 -1.45
CA VAL A 58 0.25 4.31 -1.64
C VAL A 58 0.71 4.98 -0.35
N ASP A 59 -0.19 5.61 0.39
CA ASP A 59 0.14 6.31 1.63
C ASP A 59 0.69 5.35 2.70
N TYR A 60 0.12 4.16 2.83
CA TYR A 60 0.61 3.13 3.75
C TYR A 60 2.01 2.65 3.36
N ALA A 61 2.21 2.43 2.07
CA ALA A 61 3.48 1.97 1.53
C ALA A 61 4.58 3.03 1.70
N ILE A 62 4.29 4.30 1.39
CA ILE A 62 5.22 5.43 1.57
C ILE A 62 5.59 5.60 3.06
N LEU A 63 4.60 5.55 3.95
CA LEU A 63 4.82 5.70 5.38
C LEU A 63 5.82 4.65 5.91
N MET A 64 5.60 3.38 5.59
CA MET A 64 6.47 2.29 6.03
C MET A 64 7.87 2.38 5.41
N THR A 65 7.94 2.68 4.10
CA THR A 65 9.20 2.84 3.37
C THR A 65 10.03 3.98 3.92
N THR A 66 9.41 5.12 4.21
CA THR A 66 10.10 6.30 4.79
C THR A 66 10.68 5.98 6.16
N ARG A 67 9.96 5.24 7.00
CA ARG A 67 10.45 4.80 8.31
C ARG A 67 11.60 3.82 8.17
N TYR A 68 11.48 2.85 7.27
CA TYR A 68 12.56 1.91 6.96
C TYR A 68 13.82 2.63 6.49
N GLN A 69 13.69 3.57 5.55
CA GLN A 69 14.80 4.37 5.06
C GLN A 69 15.51 5.16 6.18
N LYS A 70 14.74 5.81 7.06
CA LYS A 70 15.30 6.56 8.20
C LYS A 70 16.12 5.66 9.14
N GLU A 71 15.63 4.47 9.43
CA GLU A 71 16.34 3.53 10.31
C GLU A 71 17.62 2.98 9.65
N ARG A 72 17.59 2.74 8.35
CA ARG A 72 18.79 2.35 7.58
C ARG A 72 19.82 3.49 7.53
N GLN A 73 19.38 4.74 7.39
CA GLN A 73 20.26 5.92 7.43
C GLN A 73 20.93 6.12 8.81
N ARG A 74 20.29 5.65 9.88
CA ARG A 74 20.87 5.64 11.23
C ARG A 74 21.94 4.56 11.44
N GLY A 75 22.24 3.78 10.41
CA GLY A 75 23.26 2.72 10.45
C GLY A 75 22.79 1.42 11.08
N ARG A 76 21.48 1.23 11.31
CA ARG A 76 20.93 -0.01 11.86
C ARG A 76 21.00 -1.14 10.85
N ASP A 77 21.11 -2.37 11.35
CA ASP A 77 21.06 -3.55 10.51
C ASP A 77 19.70 -3.70 9.84
N LYS A 78 19.67 -4.44 8.72
CA LYS A 78 18.48 -4.65 7.90
C LYS A 78 17.28 -5.16 8.71
N MET A 79 17.51 -6.21 9.51
CA MET A 79 16.46 -6.85 10.30
C MET A 79 15.91 -5.91 11.38
N GLU A 80 16.81 -5.19 12.05
CA GLU A 80 16.44 -4.22 13.08
C GLU A 80 15.64 -3.06 12.46
N ALA A 81 16.12 -2.49 11.36
CA ALA A 81 15.45 -1.39 10.66
C ALA A 81 14.03 -1.75 10.19
N ILE A 82 13.86 -2.96 9.62
CA ILE A 82 12.53 -3.47 9.22
C ILE A 82 11.62 -3.65 10.43
N SER A 83 12.12 -4.27 11.51
CA SER A 83 11.32 -4.50 12.73
C SER A 83 10.82 -3.20 13.34
N ILE A 84 11.67 -2.19 13.43
CA ILE A 84 11.31 -0.88 13.97
C ILE A 84 10.34 -0.15 13.04
N ALA A 85 10.62 -0.12 11.73
CA ALA A 85 9.74 0.49 10.75
C ALA A 85 8.34 -0.15 10.79
N HIS A 86 8.28 -1.47 10.86
CA HIS A 86 7.03 -2.22 10.96
C HIS A 86 6.27 -1.86 12.24
N LYS A 87 6.89 -2.02 13.42
CA LYS A 87 6.26 -1.71 14.71
C LYS A 87 5.73 -0.28 14.80
N THR A 88 6.50 0.68 14.29
CA THR A 88 6.12 2.10 14.37
C THR A 88 5.10 2.51 13.30
N SER A 89 5.03 1.81 12.16
CA SER A 89 4.06 2.10 11.09
C SER A 89 2.70 1.43 11.30
N MET A 90 2.68 0.25 11.93
CA MET A 90 1.43 -0.52 12.14
C MET A 90 0.28 0.29 12.74
N PRO A 91 0.44 1.02 13.86
CA PRO A 91 -0.67 1.74 14.45
C PRO A 91 -1.29 2.78 13.51
N SER A 92 -0.44 3.49 12.75
CA SER A 92 -0.90 4.50 11.79
C SER A 92 -1.61 3.85 10.60
N ILE A 93 -1.08 2.76 10.06
CA ILE A 93 -1.68 2.03 8.93
C ILE A 93 -3.02 1.43 9.34
N ILE A 94 -3.11 0.80 10.51
CA ILE A 94 -4.34 0.21 11.05
C ILE A 94 -5.39 1.29 11.29
N SER A 95 -5.03 2.39 11.94
CA SER A 95 -5.95 3.51 12.20
C SER A 95 -6.51 4.10 10.91
N SER A 96 -5.65 4.38 9.92
CA SER A 96 -6.07 4.91 8.62
C SER A 96 -6.91 3.91 7.83
N GLY A 97 -6.50 2.64 7.80
CA GLY A 97 -7.23 1.58 7.09
C GLY A 97 -8.62 1.35 7.69
N LEU A 98 -8.74 1.32 9.03
CA LEU A 98 -10.03 1.18 9.71
C LEU A 98 -10.91 2.42 9.54
N SER A 99 -10.34 3.62 9.56
CA SER A 99 -11.10 4.86 9.29
C SER A 99 -11.67 4.87 7.88
N PHE A 100 -10.87 4.50 6.88
CA PHE A 100 -11.32 4.40 5.50
C PHE A 100 -12.37 3.30 5.31
N PHE A 101 -12.16 2.13 5.95
CA PHE A 101 -13.14 1.05 5.99
C PHE A 101 -14.47 1.53 6.58
N ALA A 102 -14.45 2.15 7.77
CA ALA A 102 -15.66 2.60 8.45
C ALA A 102 -16.43 3.64 7.62
N ALA A 103 -15.72 4.59 7.00
CA ALA A 103 -16.34 5.59 6.14
C ALA A 103 -17.03 4.97 4.92
N THR A 104 -16.33 4.10 4.20
CA THR A 104 -16.87 3.46 2.98
C THR A 104 -17.96 2.44 3.31
N PHE A 105 -17.80 1.66 4.37
CA PHE A 105 -18.82 0.71 4.82
C PHE A 105 -20.07 1.42 5.33
N GLY A 106 -19.92 2.54 6.05
CA GLY A 106 -21.05 3.36 6.48
C GLY A 106 -21.88 3.86 5.29
N VAL A 107 -21.23 4.37 4.24
CA VAL A 107 -21.93 4.77 3.01
C VAL A 107 -22.59 3.58 2.33
N ALA A 108 -21.93 2.42 2.28
CA ALA A 108 -22.51 1.22 1.69
C ALA A 108 -23.80 0.78 2.37
N CYS A 109 -23.88 0.88 3.70
CA CYS A 109 -25.06 0.52 4.48
C CYS A 109 -26.24 1.51 4.32
N TYR A 110 -25.94 2.79 4.14
CA TYR A 110 -26.94 3.86 4.05
C TYR A 110 -27.40 4.20 2.64
N SER A 111 -26.63 3.81 1.63
CA SER A 111 -26.92 4.16 0.24
C SER A 111 -28.14 3.39 -0.28
N GLN A 112 -29.12 4.12 -0.78
CA GLN A 112 -30.26 3.58 -1.50
C GLN A 112 -30.00 3.36 -3.00
N VAL A 113 -28.81 3.77 -3.48
CA VAL A 113 -28.40 3.60 -4.87
C VAL A 113 -27.51 2.37 -4.96
N GLU A 114 -27.98 1.31 -5.62
CA GLU A 114 -27.27 0.02 -5.73
C GLU A 114 -25.84 0.15 -6.24
N MET A 115 -25.59 1.03 -7.22
CA MET A 115 -24.25 1.25 -7.77
C MET A 115 -23.31 1.81 -6.71
N ILE A 116 -23.75 2.81 -5.93
CA ILE A 116 -22.94 3.43 -4.87
C ILE A 116 -22.68 2.42 -3.75
N GLY A 117 -23.71 1.69 -3.32
CA GLY A 117 -23.56 0.64 -2.32
C GLY A 117 -22.56 -0.43 -2.73
N SER A 118 -22.61 -0.88 -3.97
CA SER A 118 -21.67 -1.87 -4.51
C SER A 118 -20.23 -1.36 -4.55
N ILE A 119 -20.01 -0.14 -5.05
CA ILE A 119 -18.68 0.48 -5.10
C ILE A 119 -18.12 0.66 -3.68
N CYS A 120 -18.91 1.17 -2.75
CA CYS A 120 -18.48 1.41 -1.37
C CYS A 120 -18.17 0.10 -0.62
N THR A 121 -18.94 -0.96 -0.85
CA THR A 121 -18.67 -2.30 -0.30
C THR A 121 -17.32 -2.83 -0.81
N LEU A 122 -17.05 -2.68 -2.10
CA LEU A 122 -15.78 -3.11 -2.71
C LEU A 122 -14.59 -2.28 -2.20
N LEU A 123 -14.79 -0.96 -1.99
CA LEU A 123 -13.77 -0.09 -1.41
C LEU A 123 -13.49 -0.43 0.05
N ALA A 124 -14.52 -0.68 0.85
CA ALA A 124 -14.38 -1.10 2.23
C ALA A 124 -13.57 -2.40 2.34
N ARG A 125 -13.90 -3.41 1.55
CA ARG A 125 -13.14 -4.65 1.47
C ARG A 125 -11.72 -4.42 0.98
N GLY A 126 -11.55 -3.60 -0.05
CA GLY A 126 -10.26 -3.20 -0.59
C GLY A 126 -9.35 -2.54 0.43
N ALA A 127 -9.90 -1.73 1.33
CA ALA A 127 -9.15 -1.09 2.42
C ALA A 127 -8.51 -2.13 3.36
N ILE A 128 -9.28 -3.13 3.77
CA ILE A 128 -8.78 -4.21 4.65
C ILE A 128 -7.73 -5.05 3.92
N ILE A 129 -7.99 -5.46 2.67
CA ILE A 129 -7.04 -6.24 1.87
C ILE A 129 -5.73 -5.47 1.70
N SER A 130 -5.79 -4.20 1.31
CA SER A 130 -4.60 -3.35 1.13
C SER A 130 -3.81 -3.18 2.43
N MET A 131 -4.49 -2.97 3.56
CA MET A 131 -3.86 -2.87 4.87
C MET A 131 -3.09 -4.15 5.21
N VAL A 132 -3.71 -5.31 5.05
CA VAL A 132 -3.10 -6.61 5.34
C VAL A 132 -1.91 -6.88 4.40
N VAL A 133 -2.08 -6.64 3.09
CA VAL A 133 -1.02 -6.83 2.09
C VAL A 133 0.18 -5.94 2.40
N VAL A 134 -0.02 -4.66 2.70
CA VAL A 134 1.10 -3.76 3.04
C VAL A 134 1.81 -4.20 4.31
N ILE A 135 1.07 -4.57 5.35
CA ILE A 135 1.66 -4.99 6.63
C ILE A 135 2.48 -6.28 6.49
N LEU A 136 2.03 -7.24 5.69
CA LEU A 136 2.67 -8.56 5.58
C LEU A 136 3.69 -8.63 4.44
N ILE A 137 3.33 -8.15 3.25
CA ILE A 137 4.13 -8.36 2.04
C ILE A 137 5.24 -7.30 1.94
N LEU A 138 4.99 -6.06 2.30
CA LEU A 138 5.98 -4.99 2.13
C LEU A 138 7.27 -5.22 2.95
N PRO A 139 7.22 -5.63 4.24
CA PRO A 139 8.43 -6.00 4.98
C PRO A 139 9.18 -7.18 4.35
N ALA A 140 8.46 -8.17 3.86
CA ALA A 140 9.07 -9.32 3.18
C ALA A 140 9.81 -8.90 1.90
N MET A 141 9.20 -8.01 1.11
CA MET A 141 9.82 -7.44 -0.08
C MET A 141 11.09 -6.63 0.25
N PHE A 142 11.08 -5.84 1.33
CA PHE A 142 12.28 -5.15 1.80
C PHE A 142 13.38 -6.12 2.22
N MET A 143 13.04 -7.24 2.84
CA MET A 143 14.03 -8.27 3.20
C MET A 143 14.70 -8.89 1.98
N ILE A 144 13.95 -9.18 0.94
CA ILE A 144 14.44 -9.81 -0.30
C ILE A 144 15.26 -8.82 -1.12
N PHE A 145 14.74 -7.61 -1.31
CA PHE A 145 15.27 -6.62 -2.25
C PHE A 145 16.17 -5.55 -1.61
N ASP A 146 16.51 -5.67 -0.30
CA ASP A 146 17.36 -4.68 0.39
C ASP A 146 18.68 -4.40 -0.35
N LYS A 147 19.36 -5.44 -0.86
CA LYS A 147 20.60 -5.26 -1.63
C LYS A 147 20.41 -4.44 -2.92
N VAL A 148 19.28 -4.62 -3.58
CA VAL A 148 18.94 -3.89 -4.82
C VAL A 148 18.55 -2.45 -4.48
N ILE A 149 17.75 -2.27 -3.43
CA ILE A 149 17.32 -0.96 -2.93
C ILE A 149 18.53 -0.12 -2.53
N CYS A 150 19.45 -0.69 -1.74
CA CYS A 150 20.66 0.00 -1.29
C CYS A 150 21.60 0.36 -2.45
N LYS A 151 21.66 -0.44 -3.52
CA LYS A 151 22.50 -0.18 -4.70
C LYS A 151 21.93 0.91 -5.62
N THR A 152 20.60 0.99 -5.72
CA THR A 152 19.90 1.84 -6.70
C THR A 152 19.43 3.16 -6.10
N SER A 153 19.39 3.27 -4.76
CA SER A 153 18.94 4.45 -4.05
C SER A 153 20.07 5.36 -3.63
N ILE A 154 20.06 6.59 -4.13
CA ILE A 154 21.06 7.61 -3.75
C ILE A 154 20.75 8.11 -2.33
N GLY A 155 21.67 7.87 -1.37
CA GLY A 155 21.52 8.32 0.02
C GLY A 155 20.69 7.41 0.92
N PHE A 156 20.41 6.17 0.53
CA PHE A 156 19.69 5.20 1.35
C PHE A 156 20.53 4.68 2.52
N LEU A 157 21.82 4.51 2.31
CA LEU A 157 22.79 4.27 3.37
C LEU A 157 23.42 5.61 3.70
N GLY A 158 23.18 6.15 4.90
CA GLY A 158 23.78 7.39 5.37
C GLY A 158 25.29 7.39 5.12
N GLY A 159 25.74 8.32 4.27
CA GLY A 159 27.09 8.56 3.83
C GLY A 159 28.22 7.74 4.44
N LYS A 160 28.52 6.59 3.87
CA LYS A 160 29.89 6.11 3.79
C LYS A 160 30.44 6.56 2.44
N LYS A 161 31.11 7.73 2.43
CA LYS A 161 32.19 7.99 1.52
C LYS A 161 33.32 7.02 1.82
#